data_7d7d8d1c970d6006704518f672f3dea6
#
_entry.id   7d7d8d1c970d6006704518f672f3dea6
#
_cell.length_a   1.000
_cell.length_b   1.000
_cell.length_c   1.000
_cell.angle_alpha   90.00
_cell.angle_beta   90.00
_cell.angle_gamma   90.00
#
_symmetry.space_group_name_H-M   'P 1'
#
loop_
_entity.id
_entity.type
_entity.pdbx_description
1 polymer ?
#
loop_
_entity_poly.entity_id
_entity_poly.type
_entity_poly.pdbx_seq_one_letter_code
_entity_poly.pdbx_strand_id
1 'polypeptide(L)'
;MIKKITDKDKEDWENFLNNKKKNLNKNPIKKKYIKNPDKDKHDWENFLNNKEKIPNKDFVHRKNIRYQKIKKIDLHGYTIEEANKAIEQFIQKCFEENVTKIIVITGKGLRSKNIENPYLSKDLSILKYSVPEFIENNKSLTQFIIETTDAKIEDGGSGAFYIFLKNKLKIK
;
A
#
# COMPACT_ATOMS: atom_id res chain seq x y z
N MET A 1 26.08 27.22 21.26
CA MET A 1 27.46 27.33 20.74
C MET A 1 27.45 27.16 19.25
N ILE A 2 27.73 28.21 18.48
CA ILE A 2 27.83 28.16 17.03
C ILE A 2 29.22 27.62 16.69
N LYS A 3 29.31 26.42 16.06
CA LYS A 3 30.60 25.87 15.61
C LYS A 3 31.14 26.78 14.51
N LYS A 4 32.34 27.33 14.71
CA LYS A 4 33.05 28.08 13.68
C LYS A 4 33.48 27.12 12.56
N ILE A 5 33.23 27.52 11.31
CA ILE A 5 33.65 26.78 10.12
C ILE A 5 35.17 26.77 10.11
N THR A 6 35.75 25.57 9.97
CA THR A 6 37.21 25.40 9.92
C THR A 6 37.74 25.73 8.51
N ASP A 7 39.02 26.02 8.39
CA ASP A 7 39.64 26.29 7.07
C ASP A 7 39.59 25.06 6.17
N LYS A 8 39.62 23.87 6.76
CA LYS A 8 39.44 22.59 6.04
C LYS A 8 38.04 22.47 5.42
N ASP A 9 36.99 22.91 6.15
CA ASP A 9 35.62 22.90 5.62
C ASP A 9 35.48 23.83 4.40
N LYS A 10 36.21 24.95 4.37
CA LYS A 10 36.21 25.88 3.25
C LYS A 10 36.93 25.26 2.02
N GLU A 11 38.03 24.59 2.25
CA GLU A 11 38.80 23.93 1.20
C GLU A 11 38.01 22.79 0.55
N ASP A 12 37.33 21.96 1.37
CA ASP A 12 36.44 20.88 0.90
C ASP A 12 35.29 21.44 0.08
N TRP A 13 34.72 22.58 0.51
CA TRP A 13 33.66 23.25 -0.23
C TRP A 13 34.12 23.81 -1.59
N GLU A 14 35.29 24.43 -1.66
CA GLU A 14 35.89 24.90 -2.92
C GLU A 14 36.16 23.74 -3.87
N ASN A 15 36.70 22.63 -3.36
CA ASN A 15 36.95 21.44 -4.15
C ASN A 15 35.66 20.85 -4.72
N PHE A 16 34.57 20.82 -3.93
CA PHE A 16 33.26 20.40 -4.38
C PHE A 16 32.72 21.29 -5.51
N LEU A 17 32.81 22.60 -5.36
CA LEU A 17 32.36 23.56 -6.38
C LEU A 17 33.15 23.42 -7.69
N ASN A 18 34.47 23.21 -7.63
CA ASN A 18 35.30 23.04 -8.77
C ASN A 18 35.03 21.71 -9.52
N ASN A 19 34.76 20.62 -8.77
CA ASN A 19 34.37 19.36 -9.36
C ASN A 19 32.99 19.43 -10.01
N LYS A 20 32.04 20.19 -9.44
CA LYS A 20 30.73 20.43 -10.04
C LYS A 20 30.82 21.21 -11.34
N LYS A 21 31.70 22.23 -11.42
CA LYS A 21 31.96 22.98 -12.66
C LYS A 21 32.60 22.10 -13.75
N LYS A 22 33.52 21.19 -13.39
CA LYS A 22 34.14 20.25 -14.34
C LYS A 22 33.14 19.23 -14.88
N ASN A 23 32.19 18.77 -14.08
CA ASN A 23 31.16 17.83 -14.52
C ASN A 23 30.08 18.48 -15.40
N LEU A 24 29.77 19.75 -15.19
CA LEU A 24 28.86 20.50 -16.07
C LEU A 24 29.42 20.71 -17.49
N ASN A 25 30.75 20.79 -17.61
CA ASN A 25 31.42 20.95 -18.92
C ASN A 25 31.63 19.61 -19.64
N LYS A 26 31.54 18.46 -19.01
CA LYS A 26 31.78 17.15 -19.62
C LYS A 26 30.59 16.55 -20.38
N ASN A 27 29.37 17.00 -20.14
CA ASN A 27 28.21 16.59 -20.92
C ASN A 27 27.33 17.80 -21.26
N PRO A 28 27.61 18.52 -22.35
CA PRO A 28 26.57 19.36 -22.93
C PRO A 28 25.54 18.39 -23.50
N ILE A 29 24.44 18.18 -22.76
CA ILE A 29 23.21 17.65 -23.36
C ILE A 29 22.85 18.66 -24.46
N LYS A 30 23.35 18.41 -25.67
CA LYS A 30 22.86 19.09 -26.88
C LYS A 30 21.42 18.62 -27.08
N LYS A 31 20.50 19.18 -26.30
CA LYS A 31 19.10 19.20 -26.67
C LYS A 31 19.07 20.02 -27.96
N LYS A 32 19.10 19.32 -29.08
CA LYS A 32 18.88 19.89 -30.41
C LYS A 32 17.40 20.28 -30.44
N TYR A 33 17.07 21.40 -29.80
CA TYR A 33 15.80 22.07 -30.04
C TYR A 33 15.91 22.59 -31.48
N ILE A 34 15.44 21.78 -32.42
CA ILE A 34 15.12 22.25 -33.74
C ILE A 34 13.92 23.17 -33.50
N LYS A 35 14.22 24.47 -33.34
CA LYS A 35 13.18 25.49 -33.42
C LYS A 35 12.72 25.52 -34.87
N ASN A 36 11.63 24.85 -35.18
CA ASN A 36 10.85 25.10 -36.37
C ASN A 36 9.79 26.12 -35.98
N PRO A 37 10.07 27.44 -36.11
CA PRO A 37 9.14 28.50 -35.69
C PRO A 37 7.83 28.43 -36.44
N ASP A 38 7.84 27.94 -37.67
CA ASP A 38 6.64 27.78 -38.47
C ASP A 38 5.72 26.64 -37.99
N LYS A 39 6.33 25.54 -37.51
CA LYS A 39 5.58 24.41 -36.96
C LYS A 39 4.97 24.77 -35.61
N ASP A 40 5.73 25.41 -34.74
CA ASP A 40 5.26 25.84 -33.41
C ASP A 40 4.14 26.85 -33.55
N LYS A 41 4.21 27.77 -34.54
CA LYS A 41 3.15 28.75 -34.86
C LYS A 41 1.90 28.07 -35.39
N HIS A 42 2.05 27.12 -36.31
CA HIS A 42 0.93 26.35 -36.85
C HIS A 42 0.23 25.49 -35.78
N ASP A 43 1.02 24.80 -34.92
CA ASP A 43 0.49 24.02 -33.82
C ASP A 43 -0.27 24.92 -32.81
N TRP A 44 0.23 26.15 -32.58
CA TRP A 44 -0.43 27.13 -31.74
C TRP A 44 -1.74 27.65 -32.37
N GLU A 45 -1.74 27.96 -33.65
CA GLU A 45 -2.94 28.38 -34.39
C GLU A 45 -4.01 27.26 -34.42
N ASN A 46 -3.61 26.01 -34.62
CA ASN A 46 -4.48 24.86 -34.53
C ASN A 46 -5.06 24.69 -33.11
N PHE A 47 -4.25 24.91 -32.07
CA PHE A 47 -4.75 24.88 -30.70
C PHE A 47 -5.79 25.96 -30.42
N LEU A 48 -5.56 27.18 -30.89
CA LEU A 48 -6.54 28.29 -30.72
C LEU A 48 -7.83 28.09 -31.52
N ASN A 49 -7.73 27.50 -32.72
CA ASN A 49 -8.85 27.25 -33.59
C ASN A 49 -9.62 25.97 -33.24
N ASN A 50 -9.00 25.06 -32.51
CA ASN A 50 -9.63 23.82 -32.10
C ASN A 50 -10.61 24.11 -30.96
N LYS A 51 -11.89 24.26 -31.28
CA LYS A 51 -12.98 24.39 -30.31
C LYS A 51 -13.28 23.08 -29.58
N GLU A 52 -12.52 22.03 -29.81
CA GLU A 52 -12.63 20.78 -29.05
C GLU A 52 -12.24 21.03 -27.60
N LYS A 53 -13.18 20.77 -26.70
CA LYS A 53 -12.94 20.86 -25.27
C LYS A 53 -11.73 19.99 -24.93
N ILE A 54 -10.66 20.62 -24.46
CA ILE A 54 -9.49 19.90 -23.94
C ILE A 54 -10.01 18.88 -22.92
N PRO A 55 -9.84 17.56 -23.15
CA PRO A 55 -10.34 16.57 -22.22
C PRO A 55 -9.66 16.81 -20.87
N ASN A 56 -10.47 17.15 -19.87
CA ASN A 56 -9.96 17.35 -18.52
C ASN A 56 -9.39 16.01 -18.03
N LYS A 57 -8.06 15.94 -17.86
CA LYS A 57 -7.36 14.75 -17.37
C LYS A 57 -7.93 14.25 -16.05
N ASP A 58 -8.44 15.15 -15.23
CA ASP A 58 -9.02 14.79 -13.93
C ASP A 58 -10.37 14.06 -14.08
N PHE A 59 -11.09 14.27 -15.19
CA PHE A 59 -12.32 13.52 -15.49
C PHE A 59 -12.05 12.09 -15.95
N VAL A 60 -10.93 11.82 -16.61
CA VAL A 60 -10.58 10.48 -17.09
C VAL A 60 -10.24 9.56 -15.90
N HIS A 61 -9.67 10.10 -14.83
CA HIS A 61 -9.32 9.35 -13.62
C HIS A 61 -10.50 9.10 -12.68
N ARG A 62 -11.66 9.77 -12.88
CA ARG A 62 -12.89 9.48 -12.10
C ARG A 62 -13.64 8.25 -12.57
N LYS A 63 -13.19 7.56 -13.64
CA LYS A 63 -13.74 6.25 -13.99
C LYS A 63 -13.38 5.24 -12.92
N ASN A 64 -14.33 5.06 -11.99
CA ASN A 64 -14.35 3.93 -11.03
C ASN A 64 -13.20 3.88 -10.01
N ILE A 65 -12.88 4.98 -9.33
CA ILE A 65 -12.36 4.84 -7.98
C ILE A 65 -13.53 4.29 -7.15
N ARG A 66 -13.70 2.98 -7.18
CA ARG A 66 -14.46 2.29 -6.14
C ARG A 66 -13.65 2.51 -4.89
N TYR A 67 -14.11 3.41 -4.03
CA TYR A 67 -13.54 3.56 -2.70
C TYR A 67 -13.57 2.18 -2.06
N GLN A 68 -12.41 1.54 -1.96
CA GLN A 68 -12.31 0.27 -1.26
C GLN A 68 -12.60 0.57 0.20
N LYS A 69 -13.75 0.14 0.68
CA LYS A 69 -14.07 0.25 2.09
C LYS A 69 -13.25 -0.82 2.80
N ILE A 70 -12.21 -0.39 3.51
CA ILE A 70 -11.27 -1.27 4.20
C ILE A 70 -11.57 -1.22 5.69
N LYS A 71 -11.62 -2.38 6.33
CA LYS A 71 -11.68 -2.51 7.79
C LYS A 71 -10.53 -3.38 8.29
N LYS A 72 -10.18 -3.18 9.55
CA LYS A 72 -9.11 -3.89 10.22
C LYS A 72 -9.61 -4.52 11.50
N ILE A 73 -9.18 -5.75 11.76
CA ILE A 73 -9.38 -6.46 13.03
C ILE A 73 -8.03 -6.94 13.56
N ASP A 74 -7.87 -6.82 14.86
CA ASP A 74 -6.66 -7.27 15.56
C ASP A 74 -7.04 -8.40 16.54
N LEU A 75 -6.47 -9.57 16.29
CA LEU A 75 -6.71 -10.81 17.04
C LEU A 75 -5.50 -11.21 17.89
N HIS A 76 -4.46 -10.35 17.96
CA HIS A 76 -3.29 -10.70 18.74
C HIS A 76 -3.63 -10.90 20.22
N GLY A 77 -3.15 -11.99 20.81
CA GLY A 77 -3.44 -12.31 22.21
C GLY A 77 -4.78 -12.98 22.49
N TYR A 78 -5.57 -13.24 21.44
CA TYR A 78 -6.81 -14.01 21.57
C TYR A 78 -6.49 -15.51 21.66
N THR A 79 -7.34 -16.26 22.33
CA THR A 79 -7.39 -17.72 22.20
C THR A 79 -7.93 -18.12 20.83
N ILE A 80 -7.72 -19.35 20.38
CA ILE A 80 -8.26 -19.84 19.10
C ILE A 80 -9.78 -19.68 19.03
N GLU A 81 -10.46 -20.04 20.10
CA GLU A 81 -11.93 -19.97 20.15
C GLU A 81 -12.46 -18.54 20.09
N GLU A 82 -11.83 -17.63 20.83
CA GLU A 82 -12.18 -16.20 20.80
C GLU A 82 -11.88 -15.59 19.42
N ALA A 83 -10.74 -15.92 18.82
CA ALA A 83 -10.36 -15.44 17.51
C ALA A 83 -11.33 -15.92 16.43
N ASN A 84 -11.72 -17.20 16.45
CA ASN A 84 -12.66 -17.77 15.50
C ASN A 84 -14.05 -17.12 15.62
N LYS A 85 -14.55 -16.92 16.84
CA LYS A 85 -15.82 -16.24 17.08
C LYS A 85 -15.77 -14.77 16.66
N ALA A 86 -14.69 -14.08 16.99
CA ALA A 86 -14.52 -12.67 16.64
C ALA A 86 -14.46 -12.46 15.12
N ILE A 87 -13.69 -13.30 14.41
CA ILE A 87 -13.55 -13.19 12.95
C ILE A 87 -14.85 -13.52 12.22
N GLU A 88 -15.61 -14.52 12.69
CA GLU A 88 -16.90 -14.87 12.12
C GLU A 88 -17.87 -13.69 12.18
N GLN A 89 -18.06 -13.11 13.35
CA GLN A 89 -18.95 -11.95 13.56
C GLN A 89 -18.47 -10.74 12.74
N PHE A 90 -17.16 -10.55 12.66
CA PHE A 90 -16.58 -9.42 11.96
C PHE A 90 -16.74 -9.52 10.44
N ILE A 91 -16.58 -10.71 9.84
CA ILE A 91 -16.80 -10.94 8.41
C ILE A 91 -18.28 -10.70 8.05
N GLN A 92 -19.22 -11.21 8.83
CA GLN A 92 -20.66 -11.01 8.62
C GLN A 92 -21.02 -9.52 8.65
N LYS A 93 -20.58 -8.79 9.67
CA LYS A 93 -20.78 -7.35 9.80
C LYS A 93 -20.15 -6.56 8.65
N CYS A 94 -18.92 -6.92 8.25
CA CYS A 94 -18.25 -6.28 7.13
C CYS A 94 -18.99 -6.49 5.82
N PHE A 95 -19.52 -7.68 5.58
CA PHE A 95 -20.32 -7.99 4.41
C PHE A 95 -21.62 -7.17 4.35
N GLU A 96 -22.32 -7.03 5.48
CA GLU A 96 -23.53 -6.19 5.59
C GLU A 96 -23.24 -4.72 5.28
N GLU A 97 -22.08 -4.22 5.72
CA GLU A 97 -21.64 -2.86 5.51
C GLU A 97 -21.00 -2.61 4.12
N ASN A 98 -20.98 -3.60 3.23
CA ASN A 98 -20.34 -3.55 1.91
C ASN A 98 -18.84 -3.18 1.99
N VAL A 99 -18.13 -3.73 2.97
CA VAL A 99 -16.68 -3.67 3.06
C VAL A 99 -16.10 -4.57 1.96
N THR A 100 -15.08 -4.10 1.27
CA THR A 100 -14.45 -4.84 0.16
C THR A 100 -13.19 -5.58 0.57
N LYS A 101 -12.50 -5.07 1.61
CA LYS A 101 -11.24 -5.64 2.08
C LYS A 101 -11.17 -5.58 3.60
N ILE A 102 -10.80 -6.68 4.22
CA ILE A 102 -10.50 -6.78 5.65
C ILE A 102 -9.01 -7.05 5.82
N ILE A 103 -8.38 -6.37 6.77
CA ILE A 103 -7.02 -6.63 7.24
C ILE A 103 -7.14 -7.34 8.58
N VAL A 104 -6.67 -8.58 8.66
CA VAL A 104 -6.68 -9.38 9.87
C VAL A 104 -5.27 -9.47 10.42
N ILE A 105 -5.07 -9.03 11.66
CA ILE A 105 -3.78 -9.14 12.36
C ILE A 105 -3.88 -10.24 13.38
N THR A 106 -3.05 -11.26 13.23
CA THR A 106 -2.93 -12.41 14.14
C THR A 106 -1.70 -12.32 15.03
N GLY A 107 -0.77 -11.41 14.66
CA GLY A 107 0.52 -11.29 15.33
C GLY A 107 1.56 -12.29 14.82
N LYS A 108 2.82 -12.00 15.10
CA LYS A 108 3.96 -12.85 14.68
C LYS A 108 4.25 -14.01 15.64
N GLY A 109 3.52 -14.10 16.75
CA GLY A 109 3.72 -15.15 17.78
C GLY A 109 5.03 -15.10 18.56
N LEU A 110 5.89 -14.10 18.33
CA LEU A 110 7.22 -14.00 18.97
C LEU A 110 7.19 -13.68 20.48
N ARG A 111 6.03 -13.32 21.02
CA ARG A 111 5.84 -12.88 22.41
C ARG A 111 4.75 -13.64 23.15
N SER A 112 4.58 -14.92 22.87
CA SER A 112 3.67 -15.75 23.68
C SER A 112 4.20 -15.80 25.11
N LYS A 113 3.44 -15.24 26.07
CA LYS A 113 3.81 -15.17 27.50
C LYS A 113 3.48 -16.44 28.29
N ASN A 114 3.24 -17.56 27.64
CA ASN A 114 3.00 -18.81 28.35
C ASN A 114 4.31 -19.40 28.87
N ILE A 115 4.80 -18.83 29.98
CA ILE A 115 5.98 -19.27 30.71
C ILE A 115 5.72 -20.60 31.43
N GLU A 116 4.44 -20.95 31.73
CA GLU A 116 4.07 -22.09 32.57
C GLU A 116 4.04 -23.43 31.85
N ASN A 117 4.08 -23.48 30.53
CA ASN A 117 4.08 -24.76 29.81
C ASN A 117 5.00 -24.71 28.58
N PRO A 118 6.31 -25.10 28.74
CA PRO A 118 7.26 -25.07 27.62
C PRO A 118 6.91 -26.06 26.51
N TYR A 119 6.00 -27.01 26.74
CA TYR A 119 5.48 -27.95 25.74
C TYR A 119 4.32 -27.39 24.89
N LEU A 120 3.63 -26.32 25.36
CA LEU A 120 2.61 -25.60 24.59
C LEU A 120 3.20 -24.44 23.77
N SER A 121 4.46 -24.09 24.00
CA SER A 121 5.12 -22.99 23.29
C SER A 121 5.64 -23.36 21.89
N LYS A 122 5.38 -24.58 21.39
CA LYS A 122 5.67 -24.94 19.99
C LYS A 122 4.78 -24.21 18.99
N ASP A 123 3.68 -23.62 19.43
CA ASP A 123 2.73 -22.93 18.59
C ASP A 123 2.83 -21.40 18.68
N LEU A 124 4.05 -20.90 18.62
CA LEU A 124 4.33 -19.50 18.32
C LEU A 124 3.72 -19.20 16.95
N SER A 125 2.67 -18.40 16.90
CA SER A 125 1.92 -18.07 15.68
C SER A 125 0.71 -18.98 15.37
N ILE A 126 0.15 -19.68 16.34
CA ILE A 126 -0.98 -20.59 16.10
C ILE A 126 -2.13 -19.91 15.35
N LEU A 127 -2.49 -18.68 15.73
CA LEU A 127 -3.57 -17.90 15.08
C LEU A 127 -3.28 -17.57 13.60
N LYS A 128 -2.01 -17.51 13.22
CA LYS A 128 -1.63 -17.25 11.83
C LYS A 128 -2.10 -18.36 10.88
N TYR A 129 -2.12 -19.58 11.36
CA TYR A 129 -2.51 -20.75 10.58
C TYR A 129 -3.95 -21.19 10.88
N SER A 130 -4.34 -21.19 12.16
CA SER A 130 -5.67 -21.66 12.57
C SER A 130 -6.81 -20.77 12.11
N VAL A 131 -6.62 -19.43 12.06
CA VAL A 131 -7.68 -18.51 11.62
C VAL A 131 -7.99 -18.64 10.12
N PRO A 132 -7.00 -18.64 9.21
CA PRO A 132 -7.26 -18.91 7.79
C PRO A 132 -7.89 -20.30 7.57
N GLU A 133 -7.37 -21.35 8.22
CA GLU A 133 -7.92 -22.69 8.13
C GLU A 133 -9.38 -22.76 8.61
N PHE A 134 -9.71 -22.12 9.72
CA PHE A 134 -11.09 -22.00 10.20
C PHE A 134 -12.00 -21.33 9.17
N ILE A 135 -11.54 -20.24 8.52
CA ILE A 135 -12.30 -19.54 7.51
C ILE A 135 -12.55 -20.43 6.28
N GLU A 136 -11.54 -21.16 5.81
CA GLU A 136 -11.64 -22.05 4.66
C GLU A 136 -12.59 -23.24 4.92
N ASN A 137 -12.55 -23.79 6.12
CA ASN A 137 -13.42 -24.90 6.53
C ASN A 137 -14.86 -24.48 6.83
N ASN A 138 -15.12 -23.19 7.03
CA ASN A 138 -16.47 -22.67 7.36
C ASN A 138 -17.21 -22.24 6.09
N LYS A 139 -18.11 -23.11 5.60
CA LYS A 139 -18.92 -22.85 4.40
C LYS A 139 -19.80 -21.60 4.50
N SER A 140 -20.23 -21.21 5.71
CA SER A 140 -21.04 -20.01 5.91
C SER A 140 -20.22 -18.72 5.74
N LEU A 141 -18.91 -18.77 5.93
CA LEU A 141 -18.00 -17.64 5.73
C LEU A 141 -17.48 -17.55 4.29
N THR A 142 -17.12 -18.69 3.70
CA THR A 142 -16.56 -18.75 2.34
C THR A 142 -17.52 -18.25 1.28
N GLN A 143 -18.85 -18.31 1.52
CA GLN A 143 -19.83 -17.72 0.61
C GLN A 143 -19.68 -16.19 0.45
N PHE A 144 -19.18 -15.50 1.47
CA PHE A 144 -18.97 -14.03 1.46
C PHE A 144 -17.59 -13.63 0.95
N ILE A 145 -16.64 -14.56 0.88
CA ILE A 145 -15.24 -14.32 0.59
C ILE A 145 -14.95 -14.60 -0.88
N ILE A 146 -14.11 -13.74 -1.49
CA ILE A 146 -13.57 -13.95 -2.83
C ILE A 146 -12.26 -14.72 -2.73
N GLU A 147 -11.33 -14.20 -1.91
CA GLU A 147 -10.00 -14.75 -1.70
C GLU A 147 -9.38 -14.28 -0.39
N THR A 148 -8.39 -15.01 0.08
CA THR A 148 -7.51 -14.64 1.19
C THR A 148 -6.07 -14.55 0.68
N THR A 149 -5.31 -13.52 1.08
CA THR A 149 -3.93 -13.31 0.64
C THR A 149 -3.07 -12.79 1.78
N ASP A 150 -1.76 -13.00 1.72
CA ASP A 150 -0.83 -12.46 2.71
C ASP A 150 -0.82 -10.93 2.70
N ALA A 151 -0.67 -10.32 3.87
CA ALA A 151 -0.60 -8.88 3.99
C ALA A 151 0.79 -8.35 3.59
N LYS A 152 0.79 -7.11 3.06
CA LYS A 152 2.04 -6.38 2.82
C LYS A 152 2.74 -6.05 4.15
N ILE A 153 4.04 -5.78 4.08
CA ILE A 153 4.87 -5.43 5.26
C ILE A 153 4.29 -4.23 6.02
N GLU A 154 3.75 -3.26 5.30
CA GLU A 154 3.10 -2.05 5.84
C GLU A 154 1.87 -2.35 6.69
N ASP A 155 1.13 -3.40 6.37
CA ASP A 155 -0.11 -3.82 7.03
C ASP A 155 0.09 -4.95 8.06
N GLY A 156 1.34 -5.29 8.39
CA GLY A 156 1.69 -6.31 9.40
C GLY A 156 2.50 -7.48 8.86
N GLY A 157 2.66 -7.60 7.55
CA GLY A 157 3.48 -8.62 6.89
C GLY A 157 3.09 -10.04 7.30
N SER A 158 4.08 -10.86 7.68
CA SER A 158 3.87 -12.27 8.05
C SER A 158 2.97 -12.52 9.26
N GLY A 159 2.56 -11.48 10.00
CA GLY A 159 1.63 -11.56 11.13
C GLY A 159 0.22 -11.06 10.79
N ALA A 160 -0.08 -10.86 9.53
CA ALA A 160 -1.38 -10.39 9.06
C ALA A 160 -1.72 -10.99 7.70
N PHE A 161 -3.01 -10.99 7.34
CA PHE A 161 -3.50 -11.40 6.03
C PHE A 161 -4.72 -10.57 5.61
N TYR A 162 -5.04 -10.59 4.35
CA TYR A 162 -6.19 -9.90 3.78
C TYR A 162 -7.31 -10.88 3.45
N ILE A 163 -8.53 -10.44 3.67
CA ILE A 163 -9.74 -11.10 3.19
C ILE A 163 -10.46 -10.13 2.25
N PHE A 164 -10.69 -10.56 1.01
CA PHE A 164 -11.48 -9.82 0.04
C PHE A 164 -12.91 -10.34 0.04
N LEU A 165 -13.87 -9.44 0.25
CA LEU A 165 -15.29 -9.78 0.34
C LEU A 165 -16.02 -9.56 -0.98
N LYS A 166 -17.00 -10.40 -1.24
CA LYS A 166 -17.97 -10.22 -2.32
C LYS A 166 -18.83 -8.98 -2.04
N ASN A 167 -19.20 -8.28 -3.09
CA ASN A 167 -20.10 -7.14 -2.94
C ASN A 167 -21.54 -7.64 -2.90
N LYS A 168 -22.27 -7.30 -1.83
CA LYS A 168 -23.69 -7.65 -1.63
C LYS A 168 -24.57 -7.19 -2.80
N LEU A 169 -24.23 -6.07 -3.46
CA LEU A 169 -24.97 -5.52 -4.60
C LEU A 169 -24.82 -6.34 -5.90
N LYS A 170 -23.88 -7.31 -5.95
CA LYS A 170 -23.65 -8.17 -7.13
C LYS A 170 -24.17 -9.59 -6.98
N ILE A 171 -24.69 -9.94 -5.79
CA ILE A 171 -25.31 -11.22 -5.53
C ILE A 171 -26.83 -11.01 -5.73
N LYS A 172 -27.24 -10.89 -7.00
CA LYS A 172 -28.63 -11.02 -7.45
C LYS A 172 -28.69 -12.08 -8.53
#